data_103d76fb7ec9fc256b8e546d5f03f3f5
#
_entry.id   103d76fb7ec9fc256b8e546d5f03f3f5
#
_cell.length_a   1.000
_cell.length_b   1.000
_cell.length_c   1.000
_cell.angle_alpha   90.00
_cell.angle_beta   90.00
_cell.angle_gamma   90.00
#
_symmetry.space_group_name_H-M   'P 1'
#
loop_
_entity.id
_entity.type
_entity.pdbx_description
1 polymer ?
#
loop_
_entity_poly.entity_id
_entity_poly.type
_entity_poly.pdbx_seq_one_letter_code
_entity_poly.pdbx_strand_id
1 'polypeptide(L)'
;MNIAKKTYNEYNNLETELEETNMLLEFVELGDSSFEVELEEKMKLLNKEIEDFKIKLLLDEEYDANDSILTINAGAGGTEACDWVEMLYRMYDRWANKSGFKVEILDSLQGDEAGIKSITLNIKGDYSYGLLKGEKGVHRLVRISPFDSNARRHTSFAAVNVVPEIENDVSINMSSEDLKVDTYRSSGAGGQHVNTTDSAVRITHIPTNTVVTCQKERSQIKNRETAMKILKSKLIEIELEKRAAEIQSIKGSESKIEWGSQIRSYVFQPYKLVKDHRTKAEEGNVDKVMDGDINLFINEYLKFQKININNKNWKELKCQIRELELE
;
A
#
# COMPACT_ATOMS: atom_id res chain seq x y z
N MET A 1 -16.19 -8.98 4.63
CA MET A 1 -16.77 -10.34 4.73
C MET A 1 -16.17 -11.35 3.77
N ASN A 2 -15.78 -10.99 2.55
CA ASN A 2 -15.15 -11.92 1.57
C ASN A 2 -13.73 -12.36 1.97
N ILE A 3 -12.90 -11.47 2.51
CA ILE A 3 -11.49 -11.77 2.85
C ILE A 3 -11.40 -12.81 3.96
N ALA A 4 -12.09 -12.60 5.08
CA ALA A 4 -12.08 -13.55 6.20
C ALA A 4 -12.56 -14.95 5.80
N LYS A 5 -13.58 -15.03 4.92
CA LYS A 5 -14.07 -16.30 4.39
C LYS A 5 -13.03 -16.98 3.48
N LYS A 6 -12.30 -16.19 2.69
CA LYS A 6 -11.22 -16.70 1.81
C LYS A 6 -10.07 -17.26 2.66
N THR A 7 -9.62 -16.52 3.67
CA THR A 7 -8.57 -16.95 4.61
C THR A 7 -8.98 -18.21 5.37
N TYR A 8 -10.24 -18.30 5.81
CA TYR A 8 -10.75 -19.50 6.46
C TYR A 8 -10.78 -20.73 5.54
N ASN A 9 -11.18 -20.54 4.28
CA ASN A 9 -11.16 -21.63 3.30
C ASN A 9 -9.72 -22.08 2.98
N GLU A 10 -8.77 -21.14 2.86
CA GLU A 10 -7.34 -21.45 2.66
C GLU A 10 -6.80 -22.26 3.85
N TYR A 11 -7.13 -21.87 5.08
CA TYR A 11 -6.75 -22.63 6.28
C TYR A 11 -7.28 -24.08 6.24
N ASN A 12 -8.56 -24.28 5.93
CA ASN A 12 -9.15 -25.62 5.85
C ASN A 12 -8.52 -26.48 4.74
N ASN A 13 -8.16 -25.85 3.62
CA ASN A 13 -7.44 -26.58 2.56
C ASN A 13 -6.06 -27.06 3.03
N LEU A 14 -5.29 -26.18 3.69
CA LEU A 14 -3.98 -26.53 4.27
C LEU A 14 -4.09 -27.64 5.32
N GLU A 15 -5.15 -27.64 6.14
CA GLU A 15 -5.42 -28.69 7.12
C GLU A 15 -5.68 -30.04 6.41
N THR A 16 -6.49 -30.04 5.35
CA THR A 16 -6.75 -31.24 4.55
C THR A 16 -5.49 -31.77 3.88
N GLU A 17 -4.66 -30.89 3.29
CA GLU A 17 -3.39 -31.29 2.66
C GLU A 17 -2.37 -31.81 3.68
N LEU A 18 -2.37 -31.28 4.90
CA LEU A 18 -1.54 -31.78 5.99
C LEU A 18 -1.97 -33.18 6.40
N GLU A 19 -3.28 -33.44 6.53
CA GLU A 19 -3.81 -34.76 6.84
C GLU A 19 -3.46 -35.79 5.75
N GLU A 20 -3.59 -35.43 4.45
CA GLU A 20 -3.19 -36.28 3.35
C GLU A 20 -1.69 -36.58 3.33
N THR A 21 -0.87 -35.55 3.65
CA THR A 21 0.60 -35.72 3.72
C THR A 21 1.00 -36.63 4.88
N ASN A 22 0.32 -36.54 6.01
CA ASN A 22 0.52 -37.42 7.16
C ASN A 22 0.14 -38.87 6.83
N MET A 23 -0.93 -39.13 6.06
CA MET A 23 -1.30 -40.46 5.61
C MET A 23 -0.20 -41.06 4.71
N LEU A 24 0.38 -40.27 3.78
CA LEU A 24 1.51 -40.75 2.96
C LEU A 24 2.74 -41.07 3.82
N LEU A 25 3.02 -40.27 4.84
CA LEU A 25 4.11 -40.52 5.79
C LEU A 25 3.94 -41.86 6.51
N GLU A 26 2.72 -42.17 6.99
CA GLU A 26 2.42 -43.43 7.64
C GLU A 26 2.67 -44.64 6.71
N PHE A 27 2.33 -44.55 5.42
CA PHE A 27 2.63 -45.62 4.45
C PHE A 27 4.14 -45.83 4.25
N VAL A 28 4.91 -44.75 4.18
CA VAL A 28 6.37 -44.82 4.07
C VAL A 28 6.98 -45.42 5.34
N GLU A 29 6.50 -45.04 6.53
CA GLU A 29 6.95 -45.59 7.82
C GLU A 29 6.63 -47.11 7.96
N LEU A 30 5.56 -47.56 7.35
CA LEU A 30 5.22 -49.00 7.29
C LEU A 30 6.08 -49.78 6.30
N GLY A 31 7.01 -49.13 5.60
CA GLY A 31 8.01 -49.75 4.74
C GLY A 31 7.63 -49.73 3.23
N ASP A 32 6.63 -49.01 2.84
CA ASP A 32 6.27 -48.84 1.42
C ASP A 32 7.03 -47.68 0.78
N SER A 33 8.21 -47.94 0.26
CA SER A 33 9.06 -46.93 -0.38
C SER A 33 8.54 -46.38 -1.72
N SER A 34 7.44 -46.91 -2.24
CA SER A 34 6.85 -46.42 -3.50
C SER A 34 6.33 -44.95 -3.36
N PHE A 35 6.01 -44.49 -2.15
CA PHE A 35 5.47 -43.16 -1.85
C PHE A 35 6.54 -42.14 -1.43
N GLU A 36 7.81 -42.50 -1.28
CA GLU A 36 8.87 -41.60 -0.80
C GLU A 36 9.01 -40.34 -1.67
N VAL A 37 9.03 -40.49 -3.00
CA VAL A 37 9.19 -39.36 -3.93
C VAL A 37 7.97 -38.44 -3.88
N GLU A 38 6.76 -39.00 -3.87
CA GLU A 38 5.51 -38.26 -3.78
C GLU A 38 5.42 -37.49 -2.45
N LEU A 39 5.80 -38.13 -1.35
CA LEU A 39 5.87 -37.51 -0.02
C LEU A 39 6.83 -36.32 -0.01
N GLU A 40 8.06 -36.47 -0.55
CA GLU A 40 9.01 -35.35 -0.62
C GLU A 40 8.49 -34.16 -1.42
N GLU A 41 7.87 -34.41 -2.56
CA GLU A 41 7.28 -33.35 -3.41
C GLU A 41 6.13 -32.66 -2.69
N LYS A 42 5.21 -33.44 -2.08
CA LYS A 42 4.06 -32.92 -1.36
C LYS A 42 4.48 -32.12 -0.12
N MET A 43 5.46 -32.58 0.63
CA MET A 43 6.04 -31.85 1.77
C MET A 43 6.67 -30.50 1.35
N LYS A 44 7.37 -30.46 0.21
CA LYS A 44 7.96 -29.20 -0.30
C LYS A 44 6.87 -28.20 -0.70
N LEU A 45 5.81 -28.66 -1.35
CA LEU A 45 4.67 -27.81 -1.73
C LEU A 45 3.93 -27.29 -0.49
N LEU A 46 3.55 -28.19 0.42
CA LEU A 46 2.84 -27.84 1.65
C LEU A 46 3.64 -26.86 2.53
N ASN A 47 4.96 -27.06 2.67
CA ASN A 47 5.80 -26.13 3.40
C ASN A 47 5.78 -24.72 2.76
N LYS A 48 5.83 -24.64 1.43
CA LYS A 48 5.75 -23.36 0.73
C LYS A 48 4.39 -22.69 0.96
N GLU A 49 3.30 -23.42 0.84
CA GLU A 49 1.95 -22.90 1.03
C GLU A 49 1.70 -22.42 2.48
N ILE A 50 2.23 -23.16 3.47
CA ILE A 50 2.19 -22.74 4.88
C ILE A 50 2.98 -21.44 5.08
N GLU A 51 4.16 -21.29 4.48
CA GLU A 51 4.94 -20.05 4.62
C GLU A 51 4.21 -18.87 3.92
N ASP A 52 3.64 -19.09 2.74
CA ASP A 52 2.84 -18.07 2.04
C ASP A 52 1.59 -17.67 2.85
N PHE A 53 0.92 -18.62 3.48
CA PHE A 53 -0.21 -18.36 4.36
C PHE A 53 0.20 -17.59 5.63
N LYS A 54 1.32 -17.95 6.27
CA LYS A 54 1.87 -17.21 7.40
C LYS A 54 2.14 -15.74 7.05
N ILE A 55 2.68 -15.47 5.86
CA ILE A 55 2.91 -14.09 5.40
C ILE A 55 1.59 -13.34 5.25
N LYS A 56 0.55 -13.96 4.67
CA LYS A 56 -0.79 -13.35 4.57
C LYS A 56 -1.38 -12.99 5.95
N LEU A 57 -1.14 -13.82 6.98
CA LEU A 57 -1.58 -13.53 8.34
C LEU A 57 -0.87 -12.32 8.99
N LEU A 58 0.29 -11.92 8.47
CA LEU A 58 0.99 -10.71 8.92
C LEU A 58 0.38 -9.43 8.32
N LEU A 59 -0.43 -9.56 7.26
CA LEU A 59 -1.05 -8.46 6.51
C LEU A 59 -2.44 -8.18 7.08
N ASP A 60 -2.50 -7.44 8.19
CA ASP A 60 -3.74 -7.14 8.93
C ASP A 60 -4.04 -5.64 9.06
N GLU A 61 -3.23 -4.78 8.43
CA GLU A 61 -3.49 -3.35 8.38
C GLU A 61 -4.62 -3.02 7.39
N GLU A 62 -5.32 -1.90 7.61
CA GLU A 62 -6.54 -1.49 6.89
C GLU A 62 -6.40 -1.51 5.36
N TYR A 63 -5.24 -1.12 4.83
CA TYR A 63 -4.99 -1.01 3.38
C TYR A 63 -4.19 -2.18 2.81
N ASP A 64 -3.76 -3.15 3.63
CA ASP A 64 -2.89 -4.24 3.18
C ASP A 64 -3.48 -5.08 2.04
N ALA A 65 -4.80 -5.23 2.01
CA ALA A 65 -5.51 -5.99 0.98
C ALA A 65 -5.66 -5.27 -0.37
N ASN A 66 -5.32 -3.97 -0.43
CA ASN A 66 -5.53 -3.15 -1.62
C ASN A 66 -4.49 -3.41 -2.71
N ASP A 67 -4.81 -2.97 -3.91
CA ASP A 67 -3.87 -2.80 -5.01
C ASP A 67 -2.82 -1.74 -4.67
N SER A 68 -1.63 -1.80 -5.28
CA SER A 68 -0.55 -0.88 -4.99
C SER A 68 -0.20 0.03 -6.16
N ILE A 69 0.06 1.31 -5.85
CA ILE A 69 0.70 2.25 -6.77
C ILE A 69 2.14 2.40 -6.35
N LEU A 70 3.07 1.91 -7.19
CA LEU A 70 4.50 1.95 -6.97
C LEU A 70 5.13 2.98 -7.89
N THR A 71 5.84 3.97 -7.31
CA THR A 71 6.55 5.01 -8.05
C THR A 71 8.05 4.89 -7.78
N ILE A 72 8.87 4.86 -8.83
CA ILE A 72 10.32 4.82 -8.75
C ILE A 72 10.88 6.10 -9.37
N ASN A 73 11.68 6.83 -8.61
CA ASN A 73 12.30 8.08 -9.06
C ASN A 73 13.83 7.98 -9.01
N ALA A 74 14.49 8.50 -10.04
CA ALA A 74 15.94 8.62 -10.05
C ALA A 74 16.40 9.61 -8.97
N GLY A 75 17.38 9.19 -8.17
CA GLY A 75 18.06 10.03 -7.20
C GLY A 75 19.39 10.59 -7.70
N ALA A 76 20.35 10.75 -6.78
CA ALA A 76 21.69 11.17 -7.14
C ALA A 76 22.40 10.10 -7.99
N GLY A 77 23.02 10.50 -9.10
CA GLY A 77 23.78 9.61 -10.00
C GLY A 77 23.65 9.92 -11.49
N GLY A 78 22.86 10.92 -11.89
CA GLY A 78 22.68 11.30 -13.30
C GLY A 78 22.12 10.16 -14.16
N THR A 79 22.70 9.94 -15.35
CA THR A 79 22.32 8.87 -16.31
C THR A 79 22.33 7.47 -15.65
N GLU A 80 23.31 7.22 -14.78
CA GLU A 80 23.42 5.96 -14.04
C GLU A 80 22.22 5.73 -13.10
N ALA A 81 21.67 6.79 -12.47
CA ALA A 81 20.49 6.68 -11.63
C ALA A 81 19.22 6.41 -12.46
N CYS A 82 19.13 6.95 -13.67
CA CYS A 82 18.02 6.65 -14.60
C CYS A 82 18.06 5.19 -15.07
N ASP A 83 19.23 4.65 -15.37
CA ASP A 83 19.40 3.22 -15.70
C ASP A 83 19.06 2.33 -14.49
N TRP A 84 19.42 2.77 -13.27
CA TRP A 84 19.05 2.06 -12.04
C TRP A 84 17.53 1.98 -11.85
N VAL A 85 16.80 3.05 -12.12
CA VAL A 85 15.31 3.03 -12.10
C VAL A 85 14.76 2.01 -13.08
N GLU A 86 15.31 1.93 -14.30
CA GLU A 86 14.88 0.94 -15.29
C GLU A 86 15.18 -0.50 -14.84
N MET A 87 16.32 -0.73 -14.19
CA MET A 87 16.66 -2.03 -13.60
C MET A 87 15.68 -2.42 -12.48
N LEU A 88 15.35 -1.49 -11.57
CA LEU A 88 14.38 -1.72 -10.50
C LEU A 88 12.97 -1.96 -11.06
N TYR A 89 12.55 -1.20 -12.07
CA TYR A 89 11.29 -1.45 -12.76
C TYR A 89 11.21 -2.88 -13.27
N ARG A 90 12.23 -3.34 -14.00
CA ARG A 90 12.27 -4.73 -14.51
C ARG A 90 12.25 -5.76 -13.39
N MET A 91 12.89 -5.50 -12.26
CA MET A 91 12.89 -6.37 -11.09
C MET A 91 11.47 -6.49 -10.50
N TYR A 92 10.77 -5.37 -10.28
CA TYR A 92 9.41 -5.39 -9.73
C TYR A 92 8.39 -5.94 -10.71
N ASP A 93 8.51 -5.66 -12.00
CA ASP A 93 7.65 -6.22 -13.03
C ASP A 93 7.76 -7.76 -13.08
N ARG A 94 8.99 -8.29 -13.06
CA ARG A 94 9.24 -9.74 -13.02
C ARG A 94 8.71 -10.38 -11.74
N TRP A 95 8.90 -9.72 -10.59
CA TRP A 95 8.35 -10.20 -9.32
C TRP A 95 6.82 -10.25 -9.36
N ALA A 96 6.18 -9.20 -9.83
CA ALA A 96 4.73 -9.12 -9.93
C ALA A 96 4.17 -10.20 -10.86
N ASN A 97 4.77 -10.39 -12.04
CA ASN A 97 4.37 -11.45 -12.97
C ASN A 97 4.54 -12.84 -12.36
N LYS A 98 5.64 -13.12 -11.65
CA LYS A 98 5.87 -14.40 -10.95
C LYS A 98 4.87 -14.64 -9.81
N SER A 99 4.42 -13.57 -9.18
CA SER A 99 3.43 -13.61 -8.09
C SER A 99 1.98 -13.62 -8.59
N GLY A 100 1.76 -13.59 -9.91
CA GLY A 100 0.43 -13.60 -10.53
C GLY A 100 -0.29 -12.24 -10.48
N PHE A 101 0.41 -11.16 -10.21
CA PHE A 101 -0.13 -9.80 -10.24
C PHE A 101 -0.14 -9.22 -11.65
N LYS A 102 -1.11 -8.32 -11.91
CA LYS A 102 -1.17 -7.58 -13.16
C LYS A 102 -0.51 -6.23 -13.00
N VAL A 103 0.46 -5.90 -13.86
CA VAL A 103 1.17 -4.63 -13.87
C VAL A 103 0.62 -3.73 -14.97
N GLU A 104 0.32 -2.47 -14.62
CA GLU A 104 -0.11 -1.44 -15.55
C GLU A 104 0.75 -0.20 -15.34
N ILE A 105 1.35 0.31 -16.41
CA ILE A 105 2.14 1.55 -16.37
C ILE A 105 1.17 2.73 -16.41
N LEU A 106 1.15 3.53 -15.34
CA LEU A 106 0.32 4.74 -15.25
C LEU A 106 1.03 5.95 -15.85
N ASP A 107 2.35 6.07 -15.59
CA ASP A 107 3.16 7.18 -16.08
C ASP A 107 4.62 6.77 -16.23
N SER A 108 5.33 7.35 -17.20
CA SER A 108 6.75 7.09 -17.42
C SER A 108 7.44 8.30 -18.05
N LEU A 109 8.49 8.79 -17.40
CA LEU A 109 9.35 9.84 -17.89
C LEU A 109 10.73 9.27 -18.18
N GLN A 110 11.15 9.33 -19.44
CA GLN A 110 12.45 8.83 -19.88
C GLN A 110 13.59 9.73 -19.36
N GLY A 111 14.78 9.15 -19.18
CA GLY A 111 16.01 9.90 -18.93
C GLY A 111 16.49 10.63 -20.18
N ASP A 112 17.28 11.69 -20.01
CA ASP A 112 17.73 12.52 -21.13
C ASP A 112 18.69 11.76 -22.08
N GLU A 113 19.51 10.84 -21.56
CA GLU A 113 20.51 10.07 -22.34
C GLU A 113 20.17 8.57 -22.34
N ALA A 114 19.79 8.00 -21.21
CA ALA A 114 19.46 6.59 -21.07
C ALA A 114 18.57 6.35 -19.84
N GLY A 115 17.88 5.21 -19.83
CA GLY A 115 17.07 4.75 -18.72
C GLY A 115 15.80 5.57 -18.47
N ILE A 116 15.23 5.42 -17.31
CA ILE A 116 13.95 6.02 -16.91
C ILE A 116 14.20 6.98 -15.73
N LYS A 117 13.76 8.24 -15.84
CA LYS A 117 13.86 9.24 -14.77
C LYS A 117 12.83 9.04 -13.69
N SER A 118 11.61 8.67 -14.08
CA SER A 118 10.50 8.36 -13.16
C SER A 118 9.55 7.37 -13.82
N ILE A 119 9.02 6.43 -13.05
CA ILE A 119 7.99 5.51 -13.51
C ILE A 119 6.99 5.25 -12.39
N THR A 120 5.71 5.23 -12.75
CA THR A 120 4.60 4.91 -11.85
C THR A 120 3.83 3.71 -12.39
N LEU A 121 3.72 2.69 -11.57
CA LEU A 121 3.06 1.41 -11.87
C LEU A 121 1.85 1.22 -10.98
N ASN A 122 0.77 0.68 -11.53
CA ASN A 122 -0.30 0.09 -10.75
C ASN A 122 -0.11 -1.43 -10.77
N ILE A 123 0.04 -2.03 -9.60
CA ILE A 123 0.21 -3.49 -9.42
C ILE A 123 -1.06 -4.03 -8.77
N LYS A 124 -1.87 -4.69 -9.59
CA LYS A 124 -3.21 -5.17 -9.24
C LYS A 124 -3.17 -6.62 -8.78
N GLY A 125 -3.75 -6.87 -7.63
CA GLY A 125 -3.93 -8.21 -7.05
C GLY A 125 -4.00 -8.17 -5.53
N ASP A 126 -4.60 -9.21 -4.96
CA ASP A 126 -4.85 -9.33 -3.53
C ASP A 126 -3.56 -9.14 -2.71
N TYR A 127 -3.57 -8.17 -1.78
CA TYR A 127 -2.45 -7.86 -0.89
C TYR A 127 -1.20 -7.28 -1.56
N SER A 128 -1.28 -6.79 -2.80
CA SER A 128 -0.10 -6.25 -3.48
C SER A 128 0.51 -5.06 -2.73
N TYR A 129 -0.31 -4.17 -2.14
CA TYR A 129 0.18 -3.09 -1.30
C TYR A 129 0.83 -3.61 -0.01
N GLY A 130 0.18 -4.51 0.71
CA GLY A 130 0.69 -5.08 1.96
C GLY A 130 2.07 -5.73 1.79
N LEU A 131 2.28 -6.45 0.68
CA LEU A 131 3.56 -7.06 0.34
C LEU A 131 4.62 -6.02 -0.02
N LEU A 132 4.26 -4.98 -0.79
CA LEU A 132 5.21 -4.00 -1.32
C LEU A 132 5.46 -2.80 -0.39
N LYS A 133 4.63 -2.55 0.64
CA LYS A 133 4.80 -1.40 1.56
C LYS A 133 6.21 -1.33 2.17
N GLY A 134 6.84 -2.48 2.38
CA GLY A 134 8.21 -2.60 2.86
C GLY A 134 9.28 -2.16 1.85
N GLU A 135 8.97 -2.06 0.57
CA GLU A 135 9.92 -1.63 -0.47
C GLU A 135 10.07 -0.10 -0.55
N LYS A 136 9.22 0.64 0.19
CA LYS A 136 9.29 2.09 0.25
C LYS A 136 10.59 2.57 0.90
N GLY A 137 11.36 3.37 0.15
CA GLY A 137 12.61 3.96 0.61
C GLY A 137 13.66 4.12 -0.48
N VAL A 138 14.92 4.33 -0.08
CA VAL A 138 16.03 4.56 -1.00
C VAL A 138 16.77 3.25 -1.27
N HIS A 139 16.93 2.93 -2.56
CA HIS A 139 17.65 1.76 -3.05
C HIS A 139 18.98 2.20 -3.65
N ARG A 140 20.08 1.65 -3.15
CA ARG A 140 21.45 2.01 -3.54
C ARG A 140 22.04 0.95 -4.47
N LEU A 141 22.52 1.38 -5.63
CA LEU A 141 23.29 0.56 -6.56
C LEU A 141 24.78 0.86 -6.41
N VAL A 142 25.63 -0.17 -6.43
CA VAL A 142 27.09 -0.08 -6.53
C VAL A 142 27.57 -1.03 -7.61
N ARG A 143 28.04 -0.47 -8.75
CA ARG A 143 28.55 -1.26 -9.86
C ARG A 143 29.63 -0.49 -10.64
N ILE A 144 30.33 -1.17 -11.54
CA ILE A 144 31.13 -0.52 -12.59
C ILE A 144 30.16 0.07 -13.60
N SER A 145 30.24 1.38 -13.84
CA SER A 145 29.31 2.07 -14.73
C SER A 145 29.55 1.69 -16.20
N PRO A 146 28.51 1.28 -16.95
CA PRO A 146 28.61 1.08 -18.38
C PRO A 146 28.74 2.41 -19.17
N PHE A 147 28.45 3.55 -18.53
CA PHE A 147 28.52 4.88 -19.12
C PHE A 147 29.84 5.58 -18.85
N ASP A 148 30.73 5.05 -18.01
CA ASP A 148 32.06 5.61 -17.73
C ASP A 148 33.12 4.88 -18.54
N SER A 149 33.74 5.60 -19.49
CA SER A 149 34.83 5.10 -20.34
C SER A 149 36.03 4.58 -19.54
N ASN A 150 36.20 5.05 -18.29
CA ASN A 150 37.30 4.62 -17.41
C ASN A 150 36.92 3.38 -16.56
N ALA A 151 35.75 2.79 -16.76
CA ALA A 151 35.26 1.63 -16.03
C ALA A 151 35.33 1.77 -14.48
N ARG A 152 35.12 2.98 -13.97
CA ARG A 152 35.14 3.25 -12.52
C ARG A 152 33.87 2.73 -11.85
N ARG A 153 34.00 2.41 -10.58
CA ARG A 153 32.87 2.04 -9.72
C ARG A 153 32.06 3.27 -9.32
N HIS A 154 30.78 3.26 -9.63
CA HIS A 154 29.83 4.31 -9.30
C HIS A 154 28.83 3.85 -8.26
N THR A 155 28.26 4.81 -7.57
CA THR A 155 27.13 4.61 -6.63
C THR A 155 25.98 5.50 -7.06
N SER A 156 24.80 4.88 -7.25
CA SER A 156 23.60 5.57 -7.68
C SER A 156 22.43 5.23 -6.75
N PHE A 157 21.49 6.14 -6.67
CA PHE A 157 20.34 6.01 -5.78
C PHE A 157 19.04 6.16 -6.58
N ALA A 158 18.05 5.38 -6.18
CA ALA A 158 16.66 5.52 -6.63
C ALA A 158 15.74 5.47 -5.41
N ALA A 159 14.69 6.29 -5.43
CA ALA A 159 13.65 6.27 -4.41
C ALA A 159 12.46 5.48 -4.91
N VAL A 160 12.03 4.50 -4.14
CA VAL A 160 10.79 3.75 -4.34
C VAL A 160 9.75 4.29 -3.36
N ASN A 161 8.58 4.65 -3.86
CA ASN A 161 7.42 5.02 -3.05
C ASN A 161 6.28 4.04 -3.36
N VAL A 162 5.60 3.59 -2.32
CA VAL A 162 4.47 2.66 -2.45
C VAL A 162 3.30 3.24 -1.67
N VAL A 163 2.15 3.34 -2.32
CA VAL A 163 0.90 3.77 -1.72
C VAL A 163 -0.23 2.82 -2.12
N PRO A 164 -1.25 2.63 -1.27
CA PRO A 164 -2.40 1.82 -1.64
C PRO A 164 -3.22 2.52 -2.73
N GLU A 165 -3.80 1.75 -3.65
CA GLU A 165 -4.87 2.24 -4.51
C GLU A 165 -6.17 2.31 -3.69
N ILE A 166 -6.70 3.52 -3.52
CA ILE A 166 -7.95 3.75 -2.82
C ILE A 166 -9.01 4.07 -3.87
N GLU A 167 -10.03 3.24 -3.97
CA GLU A 167 -11.16 3.49 -4.87
C GLU A 167 -11.85 4.81 -4.52
N ASN A 168 -11.97 5.68 -5.53
CA ASN A 168 -12.57 7.02 -5.39
C ASN A 168 -14.11 6.99 -5.36
N ASP A 169 -14.73 5.87 -5.00
CA ASP A 169 -16.19 5.79 -4.93
C ASP A 169 -16.70 6.44 -3.64
N VAL A 170 -16.69 7.78 -3.63
CA VAL A 170 -17.25 8.58 -2.55
C VAL A 170 -18.76 8.63 -2.70
N SER A 171 -19.42 7.54 -2.35
CA SER A 171 -20.87 7.54 -2.15
C SER A 171 -21.21 8.08 -0.77
N ILE A 172 -21.63 9.34 -0.68
CA ILE A 172 -22.10 9.89 0.59
C ILE A 172 -23.54 9.45 0.80
N ASN A 173 -23.73 8.53 1.75
CA ASN A 173 -25.04 8.22 2.31
C ASN A 173 -25.44 9.33 3.28
N MET A 174 -26.33 10.25 2.85
CA MET A 174 -26.91 11.25 3.73
C MET A 174 -28.21 10.70 4.30
N SER A 175 -28.23 10.42 5.60
CA SER A 175 -29.48 10.15 6.30
C SER A 175 -30.29 11.45 6.47
N SER A 176 -31.60 11.37 6.37
CA SER A 176 -32.46 12.52 6.68
C SER A 176 -32.36 12.97 8.15
N GLU A 177 -31.92 12.07 9.05
CA GLU A 177 -31.70 12.34 10.47
C GLU A 177 -30.48 13.22 10.73
N ASP A 178 -29.49 13.18 9.82
CA ASP A 178 -28.27 13.97 9.89
C ASP A 178 -28.45 15.42 9.40
N LEU A 179 -29.65 15.75 8.90
CA LEU A 179 -29.91 17.03 8.27
C LEU A 179 -30.91 17.85 9.10
N LYS A 180 -30.48 19.04 9.52
CA LYS A 180 -31.35 20.07 10.06
C LYS A 180 -31.69 21.07 8.97
N VAL A 181 -33.00 21.20 8.65
CA VAL A 181 -33.51 22.11 7.63
C VAL A 181 -34.29 23.24 8.27
N ASP A 182 -33.79 24.44 8.16
CA ASP A 182 -34.43 25.66 8.64
C ASP A 182 -34.88 26.52 7.45
N THR A 183 -36.11 27.09 7.52
CA THR A 183 -36.62 28.00 6.52
C THR A 183 -36.73 29.43 7.09
N TYR A 184 -36.43 30.42 6.28
CA TYR A 184 -36.47 31.81 6.70
C TYR A 184 -36.81 32.74 5.55
N ARG A 185 -37.11 34.02 5.84
CA ARG A 185 -37.41 35.01 4.82
C ARG A 185 -36.15 35.43 4.07
N SER A 186 -36.21 35.42 2.76
CA SER A 186 -35.10 35.89 1.94
C SER A 186 -34.84 37.38 2.15
N SER A 187 -33.55 37.73 2.33
CA SER A 187 -33.12 39.14 2.41
C SER A 187 -32.66 39.64 1.02
N GLY A 188 -33.22 40.75 0.52
CA GLY A 188 -32.79 41.34 -0.74
C GLY A 188 -33.77 42.42 -1.25
N ALA A 189 -33.33 43.21 -2.22
CA ALA A 189 -34.20 44.19 -2.92
C ALA A 189 -35.26 43.45 -3.74
N GLY A 190 -36.49 43.36 -3.26
CA GLY A 190 -37.60 42.68 -3.91
C GLY A 190 -38.96 43.21 -3.41
N GLY A 191 -40.02 43.06 -4.22
CA GLY A 191 -41.38 43.50 -3.92
C GLY A 191 -42.05 42.71 -2.77
N GLN A 192 -43.35 42.92 -2.53
CA GLN A 192 -44.15 42.37 -1.41
C GLN A 192 -43.99 40.85 -1.16
N HIS A 193 -43.61 40.07 -2.17
CA HIS A 193 -43.47 38.62 -2.06
C HIS A 193 -42.23 38.19 -1.25
N VAL A 194 -41.15 38.97 -1.27
CA VAL A 194 -39.88 38.69 -0.55
C VAL A 194 -40.06 38.87 0.96
N ASN A 195 -40.98 39.75 1.37
CA ASN A 195 -41.21 40.10 2.77
C ASN A 195 -42.29 39.24 3.45
N THR A 196 -43.03 38.43 2.70
CA THR A 196 -44.18 37.66 3.22
C THR A 196 -44.01 36.16 3.21
N THR A 197 -43.06 35.60 2.44
CA THR A 197 -42.93 34.14 2.28
C THR A 197 -41.55 33.65 2.71
N ASP A 198 -41.50 32.61 3.55
CA ASP A 198 -40.24 31.95 3.98
C ASP A 198 -39.70 31.04 2.85
N SER A 199 -39.18 31.66 1.80
CA SER A 199 -38.66 30.94 0.61
C SER A 199 -37.19 30.55 0.72
N ALA A 200 -36.40 31.17 1.60
CA ALA A 200 -35.00 30.81 1.82
C ALA A 200 -34.88 29.57 2.68
N VAL A 201 -33.89 28.72 2.35
CA VAL A 201 -33.63 27.45 3.03
C VAL A 201 -32.19 27.42 3.50
N ARG A 202 -31.99 27.00 4.77
CA ARG A 202 -30.70 26.66 5.36
C ARG A 202 -30.71 25.19 5.71
N ILE A 203 -29.71 24.48 5.23
CA ILE A 203 -29.50 23.05 5.59
C ILE A 203 -28.18 22.95 6.33
N THR A 204 -28.23 22.34 7.51
CA THR A 204 -27.07 22.05 8.32
C THR A 204 -26.89 20.54 8.39
N HIS A 205 -25.72 20.04 8.01
CA HIS A 205 -25.34 18.64 8.19
C HIS A 205 -24.72 18.53 9.59
N ILE A 206 -25.43 17.83 10.49
CA ILE A 206 -25.10 17.76 11.93
C ILE A 206 -23.71 17.16 12.18
N PRO A 207 -23.31 16.00 11.56
CA PRO A 207 -22.04 15.37 11.86
C PRO A 207 -20.81 16.22 11.47
N THR A 208 -20.87 16.98 10.36
CA THR A 208 -19.76 17.81 9.89
C THR A 208 -19.91 19.29 10.22
N ASN A 209 -21.04 19.67 10.80
CA ASN A 209 -21.43 21.06 11.05
C ASN A 209 -21.38 21.96 9.80
N THR A 210 -21.53 21.36 8.62
CA THR A 210 -21.52 22.08 7.33
C THR A 210 -22.85 22.73 7.08
N VAL A 211 -22.84 24.07 6.87
CA VAL A 211 -24.06 24.86 6.64
C VAL A 211 -24.10 25.32 5.19
N VAL A 212 -25.26 25.15 4.56
CA VAL A 212 -25.56 25.66 3.21
C VAL A 212 -26.85 26.45 3.22
N THR A 213 -26.84 27.61 2.58
CA THR A 213 -28.03 28.46 2.44
C THR A 213 -28.34 28.67 0.97
N CYS A 214 -29.63 28.64 0.59
CA CYS A 214 -30.07 28.94 -0.75
C CYS A 214 -31.33 29.82 -0.70
N GLN A 215 -31.30 30.95 -1.44
CA GLN A 215 -32.43 31.91 -1.54
C GLN A 215 -32.62 32.43 -2.96
N LYS A 216 -32.11 31.71 -3.97
CA LYS A 216 -32.07 32.17 -5.35
C LYS A 216 -33.47 32.17 -6.02
N GLU A 217 -34.29 31.19 -5.70
CA GLU A 217 -35.58 30.96 -6.31
C GLU A 217 -36.72 31.44 -5.40
N ARG A 218 -37.88 31.78 -6.00
CA ARG A 218 -39.11 32.11 -5.26
C ARG A 218 -39.78 30.88 -4.64
N SER A 219 -39.41 29.69 -5.07
CA SER A 219 -39.93 28.40 -4.60
C SER A 219 -39.04 27.81 -3.55
N GLN A 220 -39.56 27.60 -2.35
CA GLN A 220 -38.88 26.92 -1.23
C GLN A 220 -38.38 25.52 -1.63
N ILE A 221 -39.19 24.75 -2.39
CA ILE A 221 -38.86 23.40 -2.84
C ILE A 221 -37.61 23.44 -3.73
N LYS A 222 -37.55 24.35 -4.71
CA LYS A 222 -36.38 24.49 -5.58
C LYS A 222 -35.13 24.94 -4.83
N ASN A 223 -35.29 25.85 -3.86
CA ASN A 223 -34.19 26.26 -2.99
C ASN A 223 -33.66 25.10 -2.14
N ARG A 224 -34.56 24.23 -1.63
CA ARG A 224 -34.17 23.04 -0.89
C ARG A 224 -33.42 22.05 -1.77
N GLU A 225 -33.88 21.76 -2.97
CA GLU A 225 -33.18 20.86 -3.92
C GLU A 225 -31.79 21.39 -4.28
N THR A 226 -31.69 22.70 -4.53
CA THR A 226 -30.42 23.37 -4.85
C THR A 226 -29.46 23.33 -3.64
N ALA A 227 -29.96 23.62 -2.42
CA ALA A 227 -29.17 23.54 -1.19
C ALA A 227 -28.67 22.12 -0.93
N MET A 228 -29.49 21.10 -1.19
CA MET A 228 -29.08 19.68 -1.08
C MET A 228 -27.96 19.32 -2.06
N LYS A 229 -28.03 19.78 -3.31
CA LYS A 229 -26.97 19.56 -4.29
C LYS A 229 -25.65 20.22 -3.86
N ILE A 230 -25.72 21.47 -3.38
CA ILE A 230 -24.53 22.19 -2.89
C ILE A 230 -23.95 21.51 -1.64
N LEU A 231 -24.81 21.05 -0.72
CA LEU A 231 -24.37 20.34 0.47
C LEU A 231 -23.65 19.03 0.09
N LYS A 232 -24.23 18.25 -0.83
CA LYS A 232 -23.60 17.01 -1.32
C LYS A 232 -22.21 17.28 -1.91
N SER A 233 -22.07 18.32 -2.73
CA SER A 233 -20.76 18.69 -3.31
C SER A 233 -19.74 19.08 -2.24
N LYS A 234 -20.16 19.86 -1.21
CA LYS A 234 -19.25 20.22 -0.10
C LYS A 234 -18.84 19.02 0.76
N LEU A 235 -19.75 18.09 1.00
CA LEU A 235 -19.42 16.87 1.76
C LEU A 235 -18.45 15.97 1.00
N ILE A 236 -18.61 15.88 -0.34
CA ILE A 236 -17.65 15.18 -1.22
C ILE A 236 -16.26 15.82 -1.10
N GLU A 237 -16.16 17.15 -1.15
CA GLU A 237 -14.91 17.89 -1.03
C GLU A 237 -14.22 17.63 0.31
N ILE A 238 -14.96 17.70 1.45
CA ILE A 238 -14.45 17.40 2.78
C ILE A 238 -13.94 15.96 2.88
N GLU A 239 -14.65 15.01 2.29
CA GLU A 239 -14.25 13.60 2.31
C GLU A 239 -13.00 13.34 1.46
N LEU A 240 -12.90 14.01 0.30
CA LEU A 240 -11.70 13.98 -0.53
C LEU A 240 -10.48 14.59 0.18
N GLU A 241 -10.66 15.70 0.90
CA GLU A 241 -9.60 16.32 1.72
C GLU A 241 -9.13 15.39 2.84
N LYS A 242 -10.05 14.73 3.56
CA LYS A 242 -9.72 13.74 4.58
C LYS A 242 -8.90 12.58 4.00
N ARG A 243 -9.36 12.00 2.89
CA ARG A 243 -8.63 10.92 2.20
C ARG A 243 -7.26 11.39 1.70
N ALA A 244 -7.17 12.60 1.16
CA ALA A 244 -5.89 13.18 0.75
C ALA A 244 -4.93 13.32 1.95
N ALA A 245 -5.43 13.74 3.12
CA ALA A 245 -4.65 13.84 4.35
C ALA A 245 -4.22 12.45 4.87
N GLU A 246 -5.08 11.44 4.79
CA GLU A 246 -4.75 10.03 5.11
C GLU A 246 -3.66 9.50 4.20
N ILE A 247 -3.82 9.65 2.87
CA ILE A 247 -2.78 9.28 1.89
C ILE A 247 -1.48 10.00 2.17
N GLN A 248 -1.53 11.28 2.52
CA GLN A 248 -0.33 12.06 2.88
C GLN A 248 0.33 11.53 4.15
N SER A 249 -0.45 11.09 5.15
CA SER A 249 0.08 10.46 6.36
C SER A 249 0.76 9.11 6.05
N ILE A 250 0.20 8.32 5.14
CA ILE A 250 0.77 7.05 4.65
C ILE A 250 2.04 7.32 3.83
N LYS A 251 2.04 8.37 2.98
CA LYS A 251 3.22 8.80 2.25
C LYS A 251 4.37 9.16 3.19
N GLY A 252 4.07 9.71 4.37
CA GLY A 252 5.07 10.22 5.31
C GLY A 252 5.88 11.38 4.72
N SER A 253 6.85 11.87 5.46
CA SER A 253 7.84 12.82 4.92
C SER A 253 8.69 12.10 3.87
N GLU A 254 8.78 12.65 2.66
CA GLU A 254 9.73 12.16 1.64
C GLU A 254 11.13 12.19 2.26
N SER A 255 11.70 11.00 2.48
CA SER A 255 13.08 10.89 2.92
C SER A 255 13.96 11.50 1.83
N LYS A 256 14.85 12.44 2.19
CA LYS A 256 15.85 12.94 1.23
C LYS A 256 16.59 11.76 0.64
N ILE A 257 16.72 11.73 -0.70
CA ILE A 257 17.39 10.65 -1.45
C ILE A 257 18.91 10.83 -1.27
N GLU A 258 19.40 10.56 -0.05
CA GLU A 258 20.79 10.79 0.36
C GLU A 258 21.38 9.52 1.02
N TRP A 259 22.70 9.52 1.21
CA TRP A 259 23.48 8.40 1.75
C TRP A 259 22.98 7.81 3.08
N GLY A 260 22.29 8.57 3.92
CA GLY A 260 21.78 8.11 5.23
C GLY A 260 20.43 7.38 5.20
N SER A 261 19.67 7.46 4.10
CA SER A 261 18.26 7.03 4.02
C SER A 261 18.06 5.70 3.29
N GLN A 262 19.13 4.99 2.94
CA GLN A 262 19.06 3.76 2.17
C GLN A 262 18.45 2.61 2.98
N ILE A 263 17.43 1.94 2.41
CA ILE A 263 16.84 0.73 2.98
C ILE A 263 17.55 -0.54 2.50
N ARG A 264 18.01 -0.56 1.22
CA ARG A 264 18.65 -1.71 0.61
C ARG A 264 19.79 -1.31 -0.31
N SER A 265 20.89 -2.08 -0.27
CA SER A 265 22.05 -1.91 -1.13
C SER A 265 22.22 -3.10 -2.04
N TYR A 266 22.47 -2.84 -3.32
CA TYR A 266 22.74 -3.81 -4.38
C TYR A 266 24.17 -3.59 -4.87
N VAL A 267 25.07 -4.50 -4.52
CA VAL A 267 26.50 -4.45 -4.85
C VAL A 267 26.80 -5.51 -5.90
N PHE A 268 27.27 -5.07 -7.07
CA PHE A 268 27.67 -5.97 -8.16
C PHE A 268 29.18 -6.20 -8.17
N GLN A 269 29.97 -5.19 -7.75
CA GLN A 269 31.43 -5.27 -7.67
C GLN A 269 31.94 -4.53 -6.42
N PRO A 270 33.05 -5.01 -5.77
CA PRO A 270 33.95 -6.12 -6.15
C PRO A 270 33.39 -7.50 -5.75
N TYR A 271 32.33 -7.56 -4.98
CA TYR A 271 31.62 -8.78 -4.59
C TYR A 271 30.13 -8.60 -4.93
N LYS A 272 29.41 -9.71 -5.08
CA LYS A 272 27.98 -9.70 -5.33
C LYS A 272 27.21 -9.84 -4.02
N LEU A 273 26.35 -8.86 -3.68
CA LEU A 273 25.54 -8.90 -2.46
C LEU A 273 24.36 -7.92 -2.57
N VAL A 274 23.16 -8.40 -2.22
CA VAL A 274 22.03 -7.54 -1.90
C VAL A 274 21.79 -7.62 -0.39
N LYS A 275 21.72 -6.46 0.28
CA LYS A 275 21.55 -6.38 1.75
C LYS A 275 20.48 -5.36 2.10
N ASP A 276 19.47 -5.79 2.87
CA ASP A 276 18.53 -4.89 3.53
C ASP A 276 19.11 -4.42 4.88
N HIS A 277 19.19 -3.10 5.06
CA HIS A 277 19.81 -2.51 6.26
C HIS A 277 18.92 -2.56 7.50
N ARG A 278 17.61 -2.74 7.32
CA ARG A 278 16.60 -2.78 8.41
C ARG A 278 16.54 -4.17 9.04
N THR A 279 16.39 -5.20 8.21
CA THR A 279 16.22 -6.60 8.65
C THR A 279 17.52 -7.36 8.75
N LYS A 280 18.60 -6.85 8.11
CA LYS A 280 19.91 -7.52 7.94
C LYS A 280 19.86 -8.73 7.01
N ALA A 281 18.75 -8.94 6.30
CA ALA A 281 18.65 -9.99 5.30
C ALA A 281 19.66 -9.75 4.17
N GLU A 282 20.32 -10.80 3.71
CA GLU A 282 21.37 -10.77 2.69
C GLU A 282 21.12 -11.88 1.64
N GLU A 283 21.35 -11.56 0.37
CA GLU A 283 21.35 -12.51 -0.75
C GLU A 283 22.58 -12.28 -1.64
N GLY A 284 23.39 -13.32 -1.79
CA GLY A 284 24.63 -13.27 -2.59
C GLY A 284 24.39 -13.35 -4.11
N ASN A 285 23.27 -13.93 -4.53
CA ASN A 285 22.91 -14.01 -5.95
C ASN A 285 22.12 -12.78 -6.38
N VAL A 286 22.85 -11.71 -6.72
CA VAL A 286 22.26 -10.43 -7.17
C VAL A 286 21.43 -10.61 -8.44
N ASP A 287 21.86 -11.47 -9.37
CA ASP A 287 21.17 -11.71 -10.62
C ASP A 287 19.77 -12.33 -10.37
N LYS A 288 19.67 -13.26 -9.41
CA LYS A 288 18.40 -13.85 -8.97
C LYS A 288 17.43 -12.80 -8.41
N VAL A 289 17.94 -11.87 -7.60
CA VAL A 289 17.15 -10.75 -7.05
C VAL A 289 16.65 -9.84 -8.18
N MET A 290 17.54 -9.47 -9.11
CA MET A 290 17.19 -8.64 -10.28
C MET A 290 16.22 -9.32 -11.24
N ASP A 291 16.14 -10.64 -11.21
CA ASP A 291 15.12 -11.43 -11.92
C ASP A 291 13.78 -11.50 -11.17
N GLY A 292 13.63 -10.75 -10.09
CA GLY A 292 12.38 -10.60 -9.35
C GLY A 292 12.22 -11.56 -8.16
N ASP A 293 13.27 -12.26 -7.72
CA ASP A 293 13.20 -13.04 -6.47
C ASP A 293 13.52 -12.17 -5.26
N ILE A 294 12.55 -11.33 -4.86
CA ILE A 294 12.66 -10.40 -3.73
C ILE A 294 11.87 -10.85 -2.50
N ASN A 295 11.22 -12.02 -2.55
CA ASN A 295 10.36 -12.51 -1.46
C ASN A 295 11.10 -12.64 -0.13
N LEU A 296 12.39 -12.99 -0.14
CA LEU A 296 13.21 -13.02 1.06
C LEU A 296 13.13 -11.68 1.83
N PHE A 297 13.34 -10.56 1.12
CA PHE A 297 13.35 -9.22 1.73
C PHE A 297 11.96 -8.76 2.17
N ILE A 298 10.92 -9.07 1.37
CA ILE A 298 9.52 -8.78 1.69
C ILE A 298 9.14 -9.51 2.98
N ASN A 299 9.36 -10.81 3.05
CA ASN A 299 8.97 -11.66 4.16
C ASN A 299 9.70 -11.27 5.46
N GLU A 300 11.02 -11.04 5.38
CA GLU A 300 11.80 -10.62 6.54
C GLU A 300 11.40 -9.22 7.05
N TYR A 301 11.02 -8.31 6.13
CA TYR A 301 10.51 -7.00 6.54
C TYR A 301 9.15 -7.10 7.26
N LEU A 302 8.22 -7.90 6.76
CA LEU A 302 6.91 -8.09 7.39
C LEU A 302 7.04 -8.70 8.80
N LYS A 303 7.91 -9.71 8.98
CA LYS A 303 8.24 -10.26 10.28
C LYS A 303 8.84 -9.21 11.23
N PHE A 304 9.81 -8.43 10.74
CA PHE A 304 10.46 -7.36 11.50
C PHE A 304 9.46 -6.29 11.94
N GLN A 305 8.54 -5.89 11.07
CA GLN A 305 7.49 -4.91 11.38
C GLN A 305 6.60 -5.40 12.53
N LYS A 306 6.11 -6.65 12.48
CA LYS A 306 5.27 -7.24 13.55
C LYS A 306 5.98 -7.34 14.89
N ILE A 307 7.25 -7.73 14.90
CA ILE A 307 8.06 -7.78 16.13
C ILE A 307 8.17 -6.39 16.75
N ASN A 308 8.40 -5.35 15.94
CA ASN A 308 8.51 -3.97 16.41
C ASN A 308 7.20 -3.43 16.96
N ILE A 309 6.06 -3.71 16.30
CA ILE A 309 4.74 -3.32 16.78
C ILE A 309 4.46 -3.99 18.13
N ASN A 310 4.68 -5.29 18.25
CA ASN A 310 4.49 -6.02 19.50
C ASN A 310 5.37 -5.46 20.63
N ASN A 311 6.64 -5.19 20.36
CA ASN A 311 7.56 -4.60 21.33
C ASN A 311 7.14 -3.19 21.78
N LYS A 312 6.56 -2.38 20.88
CA LYS A 312 6.04 -1.05 21.19
C LYS A 312 4.82 -1.15 22.09
N ASN A 313 3.86 -2.01 21.73
CA ASN A 313 2.64 -2.26 22.53
C ASN A 313 2.98 -2.76 23.94
N TRP A 314 3.98 -3.65 24.09
CA TRP A 314 4.47 -4.11 25.38
C TRP A 314 5.10 -2.99 26.22
N LYS A 315 5.82 -2.05 25.59
CA LYS A 315 6.40 -0.89 26.33
C LYS A 315 5.30 0.06 26.79
N GLU A 316 4.33 0.35 25.93
CA GLU A 316 3.19 1.20 26.27
C GLU A 316 2.35 0.58 27.40
N LEU A 317 2.05 -0.71 27.33
CA LEU A 317 1.34 -1.45 28.38
C LEU A 317 2.10 -1.41 29.71
N LYS A 318 3.43 -1.60 29.71
CA LYS A 318 4.26 -1.48 30.91
C LYS A 318 4.28 -0.07 31.51
N CYS A 319 4.23 0.97 30.66
CA CYS A 319 4.11 2.35 31.15
C CYS A 319 2.75 2.57 31.82
N GLN A 320 1.66 2.14 31.22
CA GLN A 320 0.31 2.24 31.79
C GLN A 320 0.18 1.47 33.13
N ILE A 321 0.74 0.27 33.22
CA ILE A 321 0.73 -0.50 34.47
C ILE A 321 1.53 0.23 35.56
N ARG A 322 2.69 0.84 35.24
CA ARG A 322 3.46 1.62 36.21
C ARG A 322 2.76 2.89 36.69
N GLU A 323 2.00 3.53 35.83
CA GLU A 323 1.18 4.69 36.20
C GLU A 323 0.06 4.31 37.17
N LEU A 324 -0.57 3.15 36.95
CA LEU A 324 -1.61 2.59 37.83
C LEU A 324 -1.07 2.07 39.17
N GLU A 325 0.23 1.72 39.28
CA GLU A 325 0.87 1.31 40.54
C GLU A 325 1.33 2.51 41.38
N LEU A 326 1.29 3.73 40.83
CA LEU A 326 1.69 4.98 41.50
C LEU A 326 0.51 5.85 41.96
N GLU A 327 -0.73 5.48 41.62
CA GLU A 327 -1.99 6.01 42.17
C GLU A 327 -2.49 5.14 43.35
#